data_b3880b623b071df27957ba41d2e61ee4
#
_entry.id   b3880b623b071df27957ba41d2e61ee4
#
_cell.length_a   1.000
_cell.length_b   1.000
_cell.length_c   1.000
_cell.angle_alpha   90.00
_cell.angle_beta   90.00
_cell.angle_gamma   90.00
#
_symmetry.space_group_name_H-M   'P 1'
#
loop_
_entity.id
_entity.type
_entity.pdbx_description
1 polymer ?
#
loop_
_entity_poly.entity_id
_entity_poly.type
_entity_poly.pdbx_seq_one_letter_code
_entity_poly.pdbx_strand_id
1 'polypeptide(L)'
;ACLNPGDEVIIPEPFYANYNGFACAAGVTVVPITSRIETGFALPPISDFEKVITKRTKAIIICSPNNPTGYLYSREEMEALKKICIKHNLYLFSDEAYREFCYDGEYVSAMHLDGLDQHVVLMDTISKRYSACGARLGALVTKNKAVYDAAMKFAQARLSPPGLAQIMGEAAVDLPASYF
;
A
#
# COMPACT_ATOMS: atom_id res chain seq x y z
N ALA A 1 13.45 -2.59 0.46
CA ALA A 1 13.62 -3.22 1.79
C ALA A 1 13.14 -4.67 1.80
N CYS A 2 12.01 -4.99 1.16
CA CYS A 2 11.36 -6.30 1.22
C CYS A 2 11.63 -7.21 0.02
N LEU A 3 12.03 -6.64 -1.11
CA LEU A 3 12.22 -7.35 -2.38
C LEU A 3 13.66 -7.18 -2.88
N ASN A 4 14.12 -8.16 -3.65
CA ASN A 4 15.41 -8.13 -4.33
C ASN A 4 15.24 -7.91 -5.85
N PRO A 5 16.27 -7.47 -6.56
CA PRO A 5 16.25 -7.45 -8.01
C PRO A 5 15.90 -8.84 -8.58
N GLY A 6 14.97 -8.86 -9.53
CA GLY A 6 14.44 -10.08 -10.13
C GLY A 6 13.19 -10.66 -9.44
N ASP A 7 12.82 -10.17 -8.26
CA ASP A 7 11.54 -10.51 -7.63
C ASP A 7 10.36 -9.88 -8.41
N GLU A 8 9.16 -10.40 -8.14
CA GLU A 8 7.92 -9.97 -8.77
C GLU A 8 6.96 -9.37 -7.74
N VAL A 9 6.20 -8.36 -8.15
CA VAL A 9 5.11 -7.77 -7.39
C VAL A 9 3.84 -7.75 -8.23
N ILE A 10 2.74 -8.28 -7.68
CA ILE A 10 1.43 -8.27 -8.33
C ILE A 10 0.72 -6.97 -7.99
N ILE A 11 0.12 -6.32 -8.99
CA ILE A 11 -0.62 -5.07 -8.81
C ILE A 11 -1.91 -5.12 -9.63
N PRO A 12 -3.11 -5.00 -9.00
CA PRO A 12 -4.34 -4.79 -9.73
C PRO A 12 -4.29 -3.47 -10.52
N GLU A 13 -4.54 -3.54 -11.84
CA GLU A 13 -4.59 -2.36 -12.71
C GLU A 13 -6.03 -1.97 -13.07
N PRO A 14 -6.31 -0.67 -13.32
CA PRO A 14 -5.38 0.47 -13.35
C PRO A 14 -4.83 0.83 -11.98
N PHE A 15 -3.55 1.20 -11.93
CA PHE A 15 -2.86 1.58 -10.70
C PHE A 15 -2.05 2.87 -10.86
N TYR A 16 -1.59 3.43 -9.77
CA TYR A 16 -0.75 4.64 -9.76
C TYR A 16 0.55 4.41 -10.55
N ALA A 17 0.73 5.20 -11.61
CA ALA A 17 1.78 4.99 -12.61
C ALA A 17 3.20 4.89 -12.03
N ASN A 18 3.47 5.60 -10.92
CA ASN A 18 4.80 5.59 -10.30
C ASN A 18 5.17 4.24 -9.65
N TYR A 19 4.22 3.31 -9.42
CA TYR A 19 4.60 1.98 -8.98
C TYR A 19 5.52 1.28 -9.98
N ASN A 20 5.30 1.50 -11.30
CA ASN A 20 6.23 1.02 -12.33
C ASN A 20 7.63 1.60 -12.16
N GLY A 21 7.72 2.93 -11.93
CA GLY A 21 9.00 3.60 -11.74
C GLY A 21 9.74 3.10 -10.49
N PHE A 22 9.02 2.92 -9.38
CA PHE A 22 9.61 2.41 -8.15
C PHE A 22 10.06 0.96 -8.27
N ALA A 23 9.26 0.10 -8.92
CA ALA A 23 9.62 -1.29 -9.18
C ALA A 23 10.84 -1.37 -10.09
N CYS A 24 10.86 -0.60 -11.18
CA CYS A 24 12.01 -0.52 -12.10
C CYS A 24 13.28 -0.09 -11.37
N ALA A 25 13.23 0.96 -10.55
CA ALA A 25 14.38 1.44 -9.76
C ALA A 25 14.89 0.39 -8.77
N ALA A 26 14.02 -0.49 -8.29
CA ALA A 26 14.36 -1.59 -7.39
C ALA A 26 14.77 -2.89 -8.13
N GLY A 27 14.72 -2.90 -9.46
CA GLY A 27 14.95 -4.10 -10.27
C GLY A 27 13.86 -5.16 -10.12
N VAL A 28 12.66 -4.77 -9.70
CA VAL A 28 11.49 -5.63 -9.46
C VAL A 28 10.56 -5.61 -10.66
N THR A 29 10.00 -6.77 -11.01
CA THR A 29 9.05 -6.89 -12.12
C THR A 29 7.63 -6.70 -11.63
N VAL A 30 6.87 -5.78 -12.24
CA VAL A 30 5.44 -5.64 -12.01
C VAL A 30 4.69 -6.69 -12.84
N VAL A 31 3.80 -7.42 -12.17
CA VAL A 31 2.88 -8.39 -12.78
C VAL A 31 1.46 -7.83 -12.62
N PRO A 32 0.89 -7.20 -13.66
CA PRO A 32 -0.43 -6.61 -13.54
C PRO A 32 -1.55 -7.66 -13.59
N ILE A 33 -2.66 -7.40 -12.86
CA ILE A 33 -3.93 -8.11 -13.01
C ILE A 33 -5.01 -7.09 -13.31
N THR A 34 -5.69 -7.26 -14.45
CA THR A 34 -6.64 -6.25 -14.94
C THR A 34 -7.95 -6.29 -14.17
N SER A 35 -8.26 -5.20 -13.44
CA SER A 35 -9.62 -4.90 -12.98
C SER A 35 -10.42 -4.30 -14.14
N ARG A 36 -11.74 -4.50 -14.13
CA ARG A 36 -12.60 -4.15 -15.26
C ARG A 36 -13.59 -3.04 -14.88
N ILE A 37 -13.86 -2.14 -15.84
CA ILE A 37 -14.85 -1.08 -15.65
C ILE A 37 -16.25 -1.64 -15.48
N GLU A 38 -16.56 -2.76 -16.12
CA GLU A 38 -17.86 -3.44 -16.02
C GLU A 38 -18.18 -3.92 -14.61
N THR A 39 -17.14 -4.14 -13.79
CA THR A 39 -17.27 -4.49 -12.36
C THR A 39 -16.98 -3.31 -11.44
N GLY A 40 -16.95 -2.08 -11.98
CA GLY A 40 -16.56 -0.89 -11.20
C GLY A 40 -15.14 -0.90 -10.70
N PHE A 41 -14.24 -1.65 -11.35
CA PHE A 41 -12.85 -1.87 -10.93
C PHE A 41 -12.69 -2.63 -9.61
N ALA A 42 -13.65 -3.49 -9.27
CA ALA A 42 -13.55 -4.41 -8.14
C ALA A 42 -12.29 -5.29 -8.20
N LEU A 43 -11.91 -5.84 -7.05
CA LEU A 43 -10.78 -6.78 -6.98
C LEU A 43 -10.98 -7.93 -7.98
N PRO A 44 -10.02 -8.19 -8.87
CA PRO A 44 -10.08 -9.36 -9.72
C PRO A 44 -10.21 -10.66 -8.89
N PRO A 45 -10.82 -11.71 -9.45
CA PRO A 45 -10.95 -12.99 -8.75
C PRO A 45 -9.60 -13.48 -8.22
N ILE A 46 -9.55 -14.00 -6.99
CA ILE A 46 -8.31 -14.50 -6.36
C ILE A 46 -7.66 -15.59 -7.20
N SER A 47 -8.45 -16.37 -7.97
CA SER A 47 -7.92 -17.34 -8.93
C SER A 47 -7.02 -16.71 -9.99
N ASP A 48 -7.21 -15.45 -10.34
CA ASP A 48 -6.36 -14.77 -11.32
C ASP A 48 -5.02 -14.37 -10.71
N PHE A 49 -4.99 -14.01 -9.42
CA PHE A 49 -3.75 -13.86 -8.67
C PHE A 49 -2.98 -15.18 -8.60
N GLU A 50 -3.64 -16.27 -8.28
CA GLU A 50 -3.00 -17.59 -8.17
C GLU A 50 -2.36 -18.05 -9.48
N LYS A 51 -2.94 -17.72 -10.64
CA LYS A 51 -2.40 -18.08 -11.97
C LYS A 51 -1.06 -17.41 -12.26
N VAL A 52 -0.81 -16.24 -11.69
CA VAL A 52 0.39 -15.43 -11.98
C VAL A 52 1.43 -15.50 -10.86
N ILE A 53 1.11 -16.11 -9.71
CA ILE A 53 2.08 -16.32 -8.63
C ILE A 53 3.16 -17.28 -9.07
N THR A 54 4.41 -16.87 -8.94
CA THR A 54 5.61 -17.67 -9.18
C THR A 54 6.49 -17.75 -7.94
N LYS A 55 7.59 -18.48 -8.00
CA LYS A 55 8.61 -18.50 -6.92
C LYS A 55 9.27 -17.11 -6.70
N ARG A 56 9.21 -16.23 -7.70
CA ARG A 56 9.73 -14.87 -7.62
C ARG A 56 8.74 -13.88 -7.06
N THR A 57 7.46 -14.20 -7.03
CA THR A 57 6.43 -13.32 -6.46
C THR A 57 6.65 -13.18 -4.96
N LYS A 58 6.77 -11.94 -4.48
CA LYS A 58 7.05 -11.63 -3.07
C LYS A 58 6.01 -10.72 -2.44
N ALA A 59 5.26 -9.99 -3.24
CA ALA A 59 4.28 -9.03 -2.73
C ALA A 59 3.10 -8.83 -3.66
N ILE A 60 2.01 -8.34 -3.07
CA ILE A 60 0.89 -7.70 -3.75
C ILE A 60 0.87 -6.24 -3.31
N ILE A 61 0.68 -5.30 -4.23
CA ILE A 61 0.44 -3.88 -3.91
C ILE A 61 -1.01 -3.56 -4.21
N ILE A 62 -1.67 -2.91 -3.26
CA ILE A 62 -2.99 -2.30 -3.44
C ILE A 62 -2.96 -0.85 -3.02
N CYS A 63 -3.87 -0.04 -3.55
CA CYS A 63 -4.16 1.31 -3.09
C CYS A 63 -5.64 1.38 -2.76
N SER A 64 -5.99 1.77 -1.52
CA SER A 64 -7.40 1.80 -1.07
C SER A 64 -7.67 3.03 -0.22
N PRO A 65 -8.55 3.93 -0.67
CA PRO A 65 -9.15 4.05 -2.00
C PRO A 65 -8.14 4.13 -3.14
N ASN A 66 -8.46 3.52 -4.28
CA ASN A 66 -7.50 3.36 -5.38
C ASN A 66 -7.27 4.65 -6.18
N ASN A 67 -6.05 4.85 -6.59
CA ASN A 67 -5.67 5.80 -7.61
C ASN A 67 -5.29 5.03 -8.90
N PRO A 68 -6.01 5.19 -10.05
CA PRO A 68 -6.89 6.32 -10.38
C PRO A 68 -8.41 6.06 -10.24
N THR A 69 -8.87 4.84 -9.92
CA THR A 69 -10.27 4.45 -10.09
C THR A 69 -11.21 4.95 -9.00
N GLY A 70 -10.66 5.32 -7.83
CA GLY A 70 -11.44 5.65 -6.64
C GLY A 70 -12.05 4.42 -5.95
N TYR A 71 -11.78 3.20 -6.43
CA TYR A 71 -12.36 1.98 -5.87
C TYR A 71 -11.90 1.78 -4.41
N LEU A 72 -12.86 1.49 -3.54
CA LEU A 72 -12.63 1.15 -2.15
C LEU A 72 -12.83 -0.36 -1.98
N TYR A 73 -11.77 -1.07 -1.63
CA TYR A 73 -11.86 -2.52 -1.40
C TYR A 73 -12.76 -2.83 -0.21
N SER A 74 -13.69 -3.78 -0.40
CA SER A 74 -14.56 -4.27 0.65
C SER A 74 -13.81 -5.10 1.69
N ARG A 75 -14.43 -5.32 2.85
CA ARG A 75 -13.87 -6.19 3.89
C ARG A 75 -13.64 -7.61 3.36
N GLU A 76 -14.57 -8.13 2.56
CA GLU A 76 -14.49 -9.45 1.96
C GLU A 76 -13.31 -9.56 0.99
N GLU A 77 -13.08 -8.53 0.18
CA GLU A 77 -11.93 -8.47 -0.74
C GLU A 77 -10.60 -8.38 0.04
N MET A 78 -10.55 -7.56 1.09
CA MET A 78 -9.37 -7.47 1.96
C MET A 78 -9.08 -8.79 2.68
N GLU A 79 -10.11 -9.51 3.15
CA GLU A 79 -9.98 -10.86 3.72
C GLU A 79 -9.52 -11.89 2.68
N ALA A 80 -9.93 -11.76 1.42
CA ALA A 80 -9.46 -12.61 0.33
C ALA A 80 -7.97 -12.37 0.02
N LEU A 81 -7.55 -11.09 -0.02
CA LEU A 81 -6.13 -10.71 -0.15
C LEU A 81 -5.28 -11.23 1.02
N LYS A 82 -5.80 -11.14 2.25
CA LYS A 82 -5.14 -11.72 3.43
C LYS A 82 -4.86 -13.22 3.22
N LYS A 83 -5.89 -13.98 2.83
CA LYS A 83 -5.78 -15.44 2.67
C LYS A 83 -4.71 -15.82 1.66
N ILE A 84 -4.65 -15.13 0.51
CA ILE A 84 -3.64 -15.43 -0.52
C ILE A 84 -2.24 -15.02 -0.07
N CYS A 85 -2.09 -13.88 0.64
CA CYS A 85 -0.81 -13.46 1.19
C CYS A 85 -0.26 -14.47 2.19
N ILE A 86 -1.09 -14.97 3.12
CA ILE A 86 -0.68 -15.99 4.08
C ILE A 86 -0.34 -17.32 3.36
N LYS A 87 -1.20 -17.77 2.45
CA LYS A 87 -1.02 -19.04 1.71
C LYS A 87 0.31 -19.10 0.95
N HIS A 88 0.70 -18.00 0.33
CA HIS A 88 1.89 -17.93 -0.53
C HIS A 88 3.07 -17.19 0.12
N ASN A 89 2.96 -16.84 1.40
CA ASN A 89 3.96 -16.08 2.16
C ASN A 89 4.39 -14.78 1.45
N LEU A 90 3.39 -13.99 1.01
CA LEU A 90 3.59 -12.72 0.32
C LEU A 90 3.42 -11.54 1.29
N TYR A 91 4.11 -10.44 1.01
CA TYR A 91 3.80 -9.16 1.63
C TYR A 91 2.57 -8.54 0.97
N LEU A 92 1.74 -7.85 1.77
CA LEU A 92 0.70 -6.94 1.29
C LEU A 92 1.17 -5.51 1.51
N PHE A 93 1.55 -4.84 0.44
CA PHE A 93 1.83 -3.41 0.44
C PHE A 93 0.51 -2.67 0.27
N SER A 94 0.04 -2.02 1.32
CA SER A 94 -1.20 -1.26 1.34
C SER A 94 -0.90 0.24 1.30
N ASP A 95 -1.14 0.85 0.15
CA ASP A 95 -1.07 2.30 0.00
C ASP A 95 -2.41 2.89 0.47
N GLU A 96 -2.40 3.54 1.63
CA GLU A 96 -3.57 4.10 2.28
C GLU A 96 -3.57 5.64 2.25
N ALA A 97 -2.86 6.23 1.28
CA ALA A 97 -2.73 7.68 1.13
C ALA A 97 -4.07 8.41 1.02
N TYR A 98 -5.11 7.73 0.54
CA TYR A 98 -6.44 8.28 0.30
C TYR A 98 -7.49 7.84 1.33
N ARG A 99 -7.11 7.26 2.46
CA ARG A 99 -8.03 6.66 3.44
C ARG A 99 -9.11 7.60 3.97
N GLU A 100 -8.88 8.91 3.98
CA GLU A 100 -9.87 9.91 4.41
C GLU A 100 -10.88 10.27 3.31
N PHE A 101 -10.68 9.79 2.07
CA PHE A 101 -11.53 10.09 0.92
C PHE A 101 -12.50 8.94 0.63
N CYS A 102 -13.11 8.40 1.69
CA CYS A 102 -14.16 7.40 1.62
C CYS A 102 -15.52 8.09 1.72
N TYR A 103 -16.16 8.34 0.58
CA TYR A 103 -17.45 9.02 0.52
C TYR A 103 -18.62 8.06 0.65
N ASP A 104 -18.43 6.82 0.20
CA ASP A 104 -19.40 5.73 0.30
C ASP A 104 -18.69 4.45 0.77
N GLY A 105 -19.30 3.72 1.69
CA GLY A 105 -18.75 2.46 2.22
C GLY A 105 -17.89 2.61 3.48
N GLU A 106 -17.36 1.49 3.94
CA GLU A 106 -16.50 1.40 5.12
C GLU A 106 -15.04 1.19 4.71
N TYR A 107 -14.16 2.10 5.12
CA TYR A 107 -12.73 1.92 4.93
C TYR A 107 -12.17 0.84 5.85
N VAL A 108 -11.44 -0.11 5.27
CA VAL A 108 -10.78 -1.20 5.98
C VAL A 108 -9.26 -1.09 5.79
N SER A 109 -8.54 -0.75 6.85
CA SER A 109 -7.08 -0.76 6.81
C SER A 109 -6.55 -2.20 6.80
N ALA A 110 -5.50 -2.44 6.00
CA ALA A 110 -4.80 -3.73 6.02
C ALA A 110 -4.19 -4.08 7.38
N MET A 111 -3.89 -3.06 8.21
CA MET A 111 -3.38 -3.24 9.57
C MET A 111 -4.42 -3.81 10.56
N HIS A 112 -5.72 -3.81 10.19
CA HIS A 112 -6.81 -4.34 11.01
C HIS A 112 -7.24 -5.76 10.59
N LEU A 113 -6.50 -6.40 9.69
CA LEU A 113 -6.75 -7.78 9.27
C LEU A 113 -6.04 -8.75 10.22
N ASP A 114 -6.79 -9.38 11.10
CA ASP A 114 -6.25 -10.31 12.09
C ASP A 114 -5.39 -11.41 11.46
N GLY A 115 -4.21 -11.65 12.04
CA GLY A 115 -3.29 -12.68 11.57
C GLY A 115 -2.43 -12.30 10.37
N LEU A 116 -2.54 -11.06 9.84
CA LEU A 116 -1.73 -10.56 8.73
C LEU A 116 -0.52 -9.72 9.18
N ASP A 117 -0.32 -9.54 10.47
CA ASP A 117 0.66 -8.61 11.07
C ASP A 117 2.07 -8.71 10.50
N GLN A 118 2.53 -9.92 10.16
CA GLN A 118 3.88 -10.15 9.65
C GLN A 118 4.00 -9.93 8.14
N HIS A 119 2.88 -9.72 7.46
CA HIS A 119 2.81 -9.59 6.00
C HIS A 119 2.49 -8.17 5.55
N VAL A 120 1.87 -7.33 6.41
CA VAL A 120 1.46 -5.98 6.02
C VAL A 120 2.62 -5.00 6.09
N VAL A 121 2.72 -4.21 5.03
CA VAL A 121 3.51 -2.97 4.97
C VAL A 121 2.57 -1.87 4.50
N LEU A 122 2.09 -1.06 5.43
CA LEU A 122 1.22 0.07 5.14
C LEU A 122 2.06 1.30 4.79
N MET A 123 1.68 1.99 3.74
CA MET A 123 2.26 3.27 3.32
C MET A 123 1.21 4.36 3.48
N ASP A 124 1.60 5.43 4.17
CA ASP A 124 0.74 6.57 4.46
C ASP A 124 1.48 7.88 4.20
N THR A 125 0.73 8.97 4.02
CA THR A 125 1.29 10.29 3.75
C THR A 125 0.38 11.41 4.23
N ILE A 126 0.96 12.51 4.64
CA ILE A 126 0.22 13.75 4.91
C ILE A 126 -0.17 14.49 3.62
N SER A 127 0.36 14.07 2.48
CA SER A 127 0.23 14.77 1.20
C SER A 127 -1.21 14.98 0.76
N LYS A 128 -2.08 14.00 0.99
CA LYS A 128 -3.47 14.03 0.51
C LYS A 128 -4.43 14.50 1.58
N ARG A 129 -4.48 13.77 2.71
CA ARG A 129 -5.44 14.08 3.79
C ARG A 129 -5.30 15.48 4.36
N TYR A 130 -4.09 16.04 4.38
CA TYR A 130 -3.82 17.38 4.92
C TYR A 130 -3.46 18.40 3.84
N SER A 131 -3.69 18.08 2.56
CA SER A 131 -3.34 18.95 1.42
C SER A 131 -1.88 19.44 1.46
N ALA A 132 -0.99 18.62 2.01
CA ALA A 132 0.40 18.99 2.34
C ALA A 132 1.42 18.26 1.44
N CYS A 133 1.12 18.12 0.14
CA CYS A 133 1.98 17.37 -0.79
C CYS A 133 3.40 17.93 -0.92
N GLY A 134 3.58 19.24 -0.72
CA GLY A 134 4.88 19.91 -0.74
C GLY A 134 5.76 19.61 0.49
N ALA A 135 5.19 19.14 1.59
CA ALA A 135 5.93 18.81 2.81
C ALA A 135 6.83 17.58 2.68
N ARG A 136 6.53 16.67 1.74
CA ARG A 136 7.32 15.48 1.46
C ARG A 136 7.47 14.56 2.68
N LEU A 137 6.40 14.38 3.47
CA LEU A 137 6.34 13.56 4.66
C LEU A 137 5.35 12.40 4.49
N GLY A 138 5.80 11.21 4.79
CA GLY A 138 5.00 9.99 4.82
C GLY A 138 5.53 9.02 5.85
N ALA A 139 4.83 7.91 6.03
CA ALA A 139 5.15 6.87 6.98
C ALA A 139 5.07 5.49 6.34
N LEU A 140 5.96 4.61 6.75
CA LEU A 140 5.86 3.17 6.56
C LEU A 140 5.51 2.56 7.91
N VAL A 141 4.43 1.79 7.95
CA VAL A 141 3.94 1.15 9.17
C VAL A 141 3.91 -0.35 8.99
N THR A 142 4.52 -1.08 9.91
CA THR A 142 4.54 -2.55 9.90
C THR A 142 4.78 -3.09 11.31
N LYS A 143 4.23 -4.26 11.61
CA LYS A 143 4.54 -5.02 12.81
C LYS A 143 5.63 -6.06 12.57
N ASN A 144 6.06 -6.25 11.32
CA ASN A 144 7.17 -7.13 10.98
C ASN A 144 8.51 -6.46 11.31
N LYS A 145 9.17 -6.96 12.37
CA LYS A 145 10.44 -6.38 12.85
C LYS A 145 11.54 -6.41 11.79
N ALA A 146 11.64 -7.46 10.99
CA ALA A 146 12.67 -7.56 9.96
C ALA A 146 12.46 -6.51 8.86
N VAL A 147 11.21 -6.28 8.46
CA VAL A 147 10.86 -5.21 7.51
C VAL A 147 11.17 -3.84 8.12
N TYR A 148 10.77 -3.61 9.37
CA TYR A 148 11.07 -2.37 10.08
C TYR A 148 12.57 -2.08 10.13
N ASP A 149 13.37 -3.05 10.53
CA ASP A 149 14.84 -2.88 10.65
C ASP A 149 15.48 -2.60 9.28
N ALA A 150 15.02 -3.27 8.23
CA ALA A 150 15.50 -3.00 6.87
C ALA A 150 15.07 -1.60 6.39
N ALA A 151 13.80 -1.23 6.57
CA ALA A 151 13.29 0.10 6.20
C ALA A 151 14.02 1.21 6.96
N MET A 152 14.32 1.01 8.24
CA MET A 152 15.07 1.97 9.07
C MET A 152 16.46 2.24 8.48
N LYS A 153 17.17 1.22 7.99
CA LYS A 153 18.48 1.40 7.35
C LYS A 153 18.37 2.27 6.09
N PHE A 154 17.35 2.06 5.27
CA PHE A 154 17.09 2.91 4.11
C PHE A 154 16.70 4.35 4.49
N ALA A 155 15.88 4.50 5.55
CA ALA A 155 15.52 5.81 6.07
C ALA A 155 16.75 6.58 6.59
N GLN A 156 17.66 5.91 7.30
CA GLN A 156 18.92 6.50 7.77
C GLN A 156 19.83 6.88 6.60
N ALA A 157 19.95 6.05 5.56
CA ALA A 157 20.74 6.36 4.38
C ALA A 157 20.17 7.54 3.58
N ARG A 158 18.85 7.68 3.53
CA ARG A 158 18.16 8.80 2.86
C ARG A 158 18.20 10.08 3.69
N LEU A 159 18.45 10.02 4.99
CA LEU A 159 18.30 11.07 5.99
C LEU A 159 16.82 11.37 6.33
N SER A 160 16.63 12.14 7.40
CA SER A 160 15.29 12.45 7.92
C SER A 160 14.48 13.34 6.96
N PRO A 161 13.15 13.29 7.03
CA PRO A 161 12.32 14.32 6.40
C PRO A 161 12.65 15.72 6.94
N PRO A 162 12.28 16.80 6.20
CA PRO A 162 12.50 18.16 6.69
C PRO A 162 11.87 18.40 8.05
N GLY A 163 12.60 19.04 8.98
CA GLY A 163 12.12 19.30 10.36
C GLY A 163 10.80 20.06 10.41
N LEU A 164 10.61 21.08 9.55
CA LEU A 164 9.34 21.82 9.46
C LEU A 164 8.18 20.91 9.04
N ALA A 165 8.42 19.96 8.14
CA ALA A 165 7.41 18.99 7.74
C ALA A 165 7.02 18.04 8.88
N GLN A 166 7.96 17.67 9.73
CA GLN A 166 7.70 16.84 10.90
C GLN A 166 6.83 17.59 11.93
N ILE A 167 7.17 18.83 12.24
CA ILE A 167 6.37 19.71 13.14
C ILE A 167 4.96 19.89 12.59
N MET A 168 4.83 20.13 11.28
CA MET A 168 3.53 20.26 10.62
C MET A 168 2.74 18.94 10.71
N GLY A 169 3.39 17.80 10.49
CA GLY A 169 2.77 16.47 10.59
C GLY A 169 2.30 16.16 12.02
N GLU A 170 3.09 16.52 13.04
CA GLU A 170 2.73 16.39 14.45
C GLU A 170 1.48 17.23 14.78
N ALA A 171 1.48 18.53 14.42
CA ALA A 171 0.34 19.39 14.63
C ALA A 171 -0.93 18.94 13.89
N ALA A 172 -0.78 18.30 12.73
CA ALA A 172 -1.92 17.82 11.94
C ALA A 172 -2.64 16.61 12.57
N VAL A 173 -1.99 15.86 13.47
CA VAL A 173 -2.61 14.71 14.15
C VAL A 173 -3.75 15.16 15.06
N ASP A 174 -3.67 16.36 15.63
CA ASP A 174 -4.65 16.91 16.57
C ASP A 174 -5.77 17.70 15.88
N LEU A 175 -5.85 17.67 14.55
CA LEU A 175 -6.93 18.33 13.83
C LEU A 175 -8.28 17.67 14.14
N PRO A 176 -9.36 18.47 14.31
CA PRO A 176 -10.67 17.94 14.59
C PRO A 176 -11.23 17.14 13.41
N ALA A 177 -12.11 16.16 13.68
CA ALA A 177 -12.76 15.38 12.63
C ALA A 177 -13.50 16.23 11.58
N SER A 178 -13.95 17.44 11.97
CA SER A 178 -14.59 18.39 11.06
C SER A 178 -13.65 18.95 9.98
N TYR A 179 -12.34 18.74 10.10
CA TYR A 179 -11.37 19.11 9.06
C TYR A 179 -11.55 18.23 7.80
N PHE A 180 -11.91 16.97 7.97
CA PHE A 180 -12.11 16.00 6.89
C PHE A 180 -13.55 15.99 6.36
#